data_5d3f8fdb704c70e659516206df74ccc4
#
_entry.id   5d3f8fdb704c70e659516206df74ccc4
#
_cell.length_a   1.000
_cell.length_b   1.000
_cell.length_c   1.000
_cell.angle_alpha   90.00
_cell.angle_beta   90.00
_cell.angle_gamma   90.00
#
_symmetry.space_group_name_H-M   'P 1'
#
loop_
_entity.id
_entity.type
_entity.pdbx_description
1 polymer ?
#
loop_
_entity_poly.entity_id
_entity_poly.type
_entity_poly.pdbx_seq_one_letter_code
_entity_poly.pdbx_strand_id
1 'polypeptide(L)'
;MEEHQLPPSWDGSVVLDIGEDVGALLLRTPPALNGREIDLDPDDATLPHTHSAVRERQLPHSVSYAAVYPNLKAGLYTVGGSGQRVVIVGGRVTEIDYDVAADTPIAHLHGDHAHTHEVLN
;
A
#
# COMPACT_ATOMS: atom_id res chain seq x y z
N MET A 1 -26.04 9.77 1.06
CA MET A 1 -25.46 9.35 1.17
C MET A 1 -24.82 8.76 1.84
N GLU A 2 -24.85 8.30 1.99
CA GLU A 2 -24.30 7.79 2.71
C GLU A 2 -23.22 8.00 2.76
N GLU A 3 -23.28 8.38 3.03
CA GLU A 3 -22.12 8.67 3.06
C GLU A 3 -21.25 7.70 3.33
N HIS A 4 -20.22 7.59 2.68
CA HIS A 4 -19.33 6.58 2.99
C HIS A 4 -18.78 6.74 4.33
N GLN A 5 -18.67 5.66 5.05
CA GLN A 5 -18.00 5.64 6.32
C GLN A 5 -16.55 5.29 6.08
N LEU A 6 -15.65 6.13 6.53
CA LEU A 6 -14.25 5.80 6.47
C LEU A 6 -13.91 4.72 7.48
N PRO A 7 -13.00 3.80 7.14
CA PRO A 7 -12.58 2.81 8.13
C PRO A 7 -11.97 3.49 9.34
N PRO A 8 -12.04 2.85 10.51
CA PRO A 8 -11.44 3.46 11.71
C PRO A 8 -9.96 3.76 11.59
N SER A 9 -9.25 3.07 10.69
CA SER A 9 -7.84 3.34 10.49
C SER A 9 -7.57 4.69 9.82
N TRP A 10 -8.59 5.31 9.26
CA TRP A 10 -8.48 6.66 8.74
C TRP A 10 -8.74 7.60 9.88
N ASP A 11 -7.82 8.45 10.19
CA ASP A 11 -7.93 9.29 11.39
C ASP A 11 -8.71 10.57 11.14
N GLY A 12 -9.36 10.68 10.02
CA GLY A 12 -10.15 11.86 9.72
C GLY A 12 -9.34 13.01 9.14
N SER A 13 -8.03 12.89 9.11
CA SER A 13 -7.20 13.95 8.54
C SER A 13 -7.04 13.79 7.03
N VAL A 14 -7.46 12.68 6.47
CA VAL A 14 -7.34 12.41 5.04
C VAL A 14 -8.66 12.71 4.37
N VAL A 15 -8.61 13.60 3.39
CA VAL A 15 -9.78 13.93 2.59
C VAL A 15 -9.70 13.11 1.31
N LEU A 16 -10.73 12.31 1.07
CA LEU A 16 -10.78 11.43 -0.10
C LEU A 16 -11.73 12.01 -1.13
N ASP A 17 -11.31 11.92 -2.38
CA ASP A 17 -12.14 12.28 -3.51
C ASP A 17 -12.47 10.99 -4.23
N ILE A 18 -13.46 10.26 -3.72
CA ILE A 18 -13.82 8.96 -4.24
C ILE A 18 -15.06 9.11 -5.11
N GLY A 19 -14.90 8.82 -6.38
CA GLY A 19 -15.98 8.88 -7.32
C GLY A 19 -16.27 7.52 -7.92
N GLU A 20 -16.97 7.54 -9.03
CA GLU A 20 -17.43 6.32 -9.69
C GLU A 20 -16.26 5.45 -10.13
N ASP A 21 -15.19 6.04 -10.63
CA ASP A 21 -14.05 5.31 -11.12
C ASP A 21 -12.76 5.69 -10.37
N VAL A 22 -12.91 6.24 -9.18
CA VAL A 22 -11.78 6.62 -8.33
C VAL A 22 -11.96 5.97 -6.98
N GLY A 23 -10.93 5.30 -6.51
CA GLY A 23 -10.92 4.66 -5.21
C GLY A 23 -9.68 5.03 -4.43
N ALA A 24 -9.44 4.30 -3.37
CA ALA A 24 -8.29 4.54 -2.51
C ALA A 24 -7.73 3.22 -2.00
N LEU A 25 -6.47 3.26 -1.58
CA LEU A 25 -5.81 2.10 -1.01
C LEU A 25 -5.22 2.49 0.34
N LEU A 26 -5.46 1.65 1.33
CA LEU A 26 -4.79 1.71 2.62
C LEU A 26 -3.91 0.47 2.71
N LEU A 27 -2.61 0.68 2.72
CA LEU A 27 -1.64 -0.42 2.76
C LEU A 27 -1.04 -0.45 4.15
N ARG A 28 -1.47 -1.42 4.95
CA ARG A 28 -0.99 -1.55 6.33
C ARG A 28 0.35 -2.25 6.35
N THR A 29 1.24 -1.81 7.23
CA THR A 29 2.58 -2.35 7.31
C THR A 29 2.97 -2.58 8.77
N PRO A 30 4.05 -3.36 8.99
CA PRO A 30 4.67 -3.39 10.31
C PRO A 30 5.31 -2.05 10.65
N PRO A 31 5.55 -1.80 11.94
CA PRO A 31 6.21 -0.56 12.37
C PRO A 31 7.59 -0.35 11.76
N ALA A 32 8.28 -1.42 11.43
CA ALA A 32 9.64 -1.32 10.89
C ALA A 32 9.68 -0.56 9.57
N LEU A 33 8.54 -0.45 8.88
CA LEU A 33 8.50 0.24 7.59
C LEU A 33 8.11 1.71 7.72
N ASN A 34 7.99 2.21 8.95
CA ASN A 34 7.62 3.61 9.15
C ASN A 34 8.58 4.52 8.40
N GLY A 35 8.04 5.44 7.64
CA GLY A 35 8.83 6.39 6.85
C GLY A 35 9.23 5.90 5.47
N ARG A 36 9.07 4.61 5.20
CA ARG A 36 9.46 4.07 3.90
C ARG A 36 8.45 4.49 2.84
N GLU A 37 8.96 4.90 1.69
CA GLU A 37 8.09 5.18 0.54
C GLU A 37 7.88 3.90 -0.24
N ILE A 38 6.62 3.64 -0.59
CA ILE A 38 6.27 2.44 -1.32
C ILE A 38 5.60 2.87 -2.61
N ASP A 39 6.16 2.40 -3.72
CA ASP A 39 5.62 2.71 -5.04
C ASP A 39 4.37 1.88 -5.30
N LEU A 40 3.48 2.46 -6.06
CA LEU A 40 2.29 1.78 -6.54
C LEU A 40 2.20 2.02 -8.03
N ASP A 41 2.32 0.95 -8.79
CA ASP A 41 2.41 1.03 -10.25
C ASP A 41 1.13 0.56 -10.88
N PRO A 42 0.48 1.41 -11.69
CA PRO A 42 -0.70 0.96 -12.41
C PRO A 42 -0.32 -0.01 -13.52
N ASP A 43 -1.18 -0.99 -13.73
CA ASP A 43 -1.03 -1.91 -14.84
C ASP A 43 -1.26 -1.19 -16.16
N ASP A 44 -2.11 -0.20 -16.15
CA ASP A 44 -2.41 0.64 -17.32
C ASP A 44 -1.27 1.65 -17.49
N ALA A 45 -0.50 1.50 -18.56
CA ALA A 45 0.68 2.34 -18.80
C ALA A 45 0.32 3.81 -19.04
N THR A 46 -0.94 4.13 -19.28
CA THR A 46 -1.35 5.52 -19.47
C THR A 46 -1.54 6.25 -18.15
N LEU A 47 -1.56 5.54 -17.03
CA LEU A 47 -1.72 6.16 -15.72
C LEU A 47 -0.34 6.43 -15.10
N PRO A 48 -0.24 7.47 -14.27
CA PRO A 48 1.04 7.80 -13.67
C PRO A 48 1.37 6.85 -12.51
N HIS A 49 2.66 6.63 -12.30
CA HIS A 49 3.13 6.04 -11.06
C HIS A 49 2.74 6.89 -9.88
N THR A 50 2.57 6.27 -8.75
CA THR A 50 2.40 7.01 -7.51
C THR A 50 3.17 6.33 -6.40
N HIS A 51 3.33 7.02 -5.30
CA HIS A 51 3.99 6.46 -4.13
C HIS A 51 3.42 7.14 -2.90
N SER A 52 3.61 6.50 -1.75
CA SER A 52 3.18 7.07 -0.49
C SER A 52 4.10 6.56 0.60
N ALA A 53 4.33 7.39 1.60
CA ALA A 53 5.17 7.02 2.72
C ALA A 53 4.33 6.36 3.80
N VAL A 54 4.90 5.32 4.40
CA VAL A 54 4.30 4.69 5.56
C VAL A 54 4.36 5.66 6.74
N ARG A 55 3.24 5.83 7.41
CA ARG A 55 3.15 6.75 8.53
C ARG A 55 2.46 6.08 9.69
N GLU A 56 2.84 6.51 10.87
CA GLU A 56 2.18 6.10 12.09
C GLU A 56 0.78 6.70 12.14
N ARG A 57 -0.17 5.90 12.55
CA ARG A 57 -1.56 6.33 12.70
C ARG A 57 -2.01 6.02 14.11
N GLN A 58 -2.40 7.06 14.82
CA GLN A 58 -2.89 6.92 16.19
C GLN A 58 -4.35 6.50 16.15
N LEU A 59 -4.66 5.43 16.82
CA LEU A 59 -6.02 4.92 16.97
C LEU A 59 -6.39 5.01 18.45
N PRO A 60 -7.68 4.90 18.78
CA PRO A 60 -8.08 5.08 20.19
C PRO A 60 -7.38 4.14 21.16
N HIS A 61 -7.08 2.91 20.73
CA HIS A 61 -6.50 1.92 21.63
C HIS A 61 -5.22 1.31 21.10
N SER A 62 -4.68 1.86 20.02
CA SER A 62 -3.50 1.25 19.44
C SER A 62 -2.84 2.23 18.48
N VAL A 63 -1.71 1.78 17.92
CA VAL A 63 -1.00 2.49 16.89
C VAL A 63 -0.85 1.56 15.70
N SER A 64 -1.10 2.05 14.52
CA SER A 64 -0.88 1.28 13.30
C SER A 64 -0.02 2.07 12.33
N TYR A 65 0.44 1.40 11.30
CA TYR A 65 1.31 2.00 10.30
C TYR A 65 0.75 1.68 8.93
N ALA A 66 0.66 2.68 8.07
CA ALA A 66 0.09 2.48 6.76
C ALA A 66 0.57 3.54 5.77
N ALA A 67 0.62 3.15 4.50
CA ALA A 67 0.74 4.06 3.39
C ALA A 67 -0.66 4.27 2.81
N VAL A 68 -1.02 5.50 2.54
CA VAL A 68 -2.35 5.86 2.08
C VAL A 68 -2.24 6.41 0.67
N TYR A 69 -3.06 5.87 -0.22
CA TYR A 69 -3.15 6.32 -1.61
C TYR A 69 -4.59 6.77 -1.85
N PRO A 70 -4.88 8.05 -1.67
CA PRO A 70 -6.26 8.50 -1.52
C PRO A 70 -7.02 8.71 -2.81
N ASN A 71 -6.37 8.66 -3.95
CA ASN A 71 -7.02 9.14 -5.17
C ASN A 71 -6.50 8.33 -6.35
N LEU A 72 -7.00 7.10 -6.48
CA LEU A 72 -6.52 6.17 -7.49
C LEU A 72 -7.62 5.89 -8.50
N LYS A 73 -7.27 5.93 -9.77
CA LYS A 73 -8.15 5.47 -10.82
C LYS A 73 -8.42 3.98 -10.60
N ALA A 74 -9.65 3.55 -10.77
CA ALA A 74 -10.00 2.13 -10.65
C ALA A 74 -9.17 1.30 -11.62
N GLY A 75 -8.73 0.14 -11.17
CA GLY A 75 -7.92 -0.74 -12.00
C GLY A 75 -6.95 -1.56 -11.19
N LEU A 76 -6.03 -2.18 -11.88
CA LEU A 76 -5.06 -3.10 -11.28
C LEU A 76 -3.73 -2.39 -11.05
N TYR A 77 -3.17 -2.61 -9.88
CA TYR A 77 -1.90 -2.00 -9.48
C TYR A 77 -0.97 -3.04 -8.89
N THR A 78 0.31 -2.76 -8.96
CA THR A 78 1.34 -3.58 -8.33
C THR A 78 2.03 -2.77 -7.24
N VAL A 79 2.11 -3.34 -6.05
CA VAL A 79 2.77 -2.72 -4.90
C VAL A 79 4.28 -2.95 -5.04
N GLY A 80 5.04 -1.87 -4.96
CA GLY A 80 6.50 -1.96 -5.04
C GLY A 80 7.06 -2.70 -3.84
N GLY A 81 8.17 -3.38 -4.05
CA GLY A 81 8.83 -4.16 -3.02
C GLY A 81 8.24 -5.55 -2.89
N SER A 82 6.95 -5.65 -2.61
CA SER A 82 6.32 -6.96 -2.41
C SER A 82 5.85 -7.61 -3.71
N GLY A 83 5.56 -6.80 -4.72
CA GLY A 83 5.00 -7.33 -5.95
C GLY A 83 3.54 -7.72 -5.86
N GLN A 84 2.88 -7.39 -4.76
CA GLN A 84 1.46 -7.70 -4.59
C GLN A 84 0.64 -6.98 -5.65
N ARG A 85 -0.38 -7.70 -6.16
CA ARG A 85 -1.31 -7.12 -7.10
C ARG A 85 -2.59 -6.77 -6.36
N VAL A 86 -3.13 -5.59 -6.64
CA VAL A 86 -4.33 -5.14 -5.95
C VAL A 86 -5.26 -4.49 -6.98
N VAL A 87 -6.55 -4.78 -6.84
CA VAL A 87 -7.57 -4.17 -7.68
C VAL A 87 -8.20 -3.02 -6.89
N ILE A 88 -8.16 -1.83 -7.48
CA ILE A 88 -8.82 -0.67 -6.90
C ILE A 88 -10.19 -0.54 -7.54
N VAL A 89 -11.19 -0.51 -6.68
CA VAL A 89 -12.59 -0.44 -7.11
C VAL A 89 -13.07 1.00 -6.89
N GLY A 90 -13.70 1.56 -7.90
CA GLY A 90 -14.23 2.92 -7.80
C GLY A 90 -15.23 3.03 -6.67
N GLY A 91 -15.16 4.13 -5.95
CA GLY A 91 -16.05 4.40 -4.85
C GLY A 91 -15.70 3.67 -3.56
N ARG A 92 -14.57 2.99 -3.50
CA ARG A 92 -14.23 2.16 -2.32
C ARG A 92 -12.83 2.45 -1.82
N VAL A 93 -12.64 2.16 -0.54
CA VAL A 93 -11.31 2.08 0.06
C VAL A 93 -10.95 0.61 0.16
N THR A 94 -9.84 0.24 -0.46
CA THR A 94 -9.32 -1.12 -0.39
C THR A 94 -8.25 -1.15 0.69
N GLU A 95 -8.32 -2.12 1.59
CA GLU A 95 -7.33 -2.26 2.66
C GLU A 95 -6.63 -3.59 2.49
N ILE A 96 -5.31 -3.56 2.46
CA ILE A 96 -4.50 -4.77 2.39
C ILE A 96 -3.32 -4.64 3.33
N ASP A 97 -2.74 -5.78 3.66
CA ASP A 97 -1.50 -5.82 4.44
C ASP A 97 -0.32 -6.00 3.50
N TYR A 98 0.72 -5.23 3.74
CA TYR A 98 1.95 -5.37 2.97
C TYR A 98 2.55 -6.74 3.22
N ASP A 99 2.88 -7.43 2.16
CA ASP A 99 3.44 -8.78 2.26
C ASP A 99 4.95 -8.67 2.50
N VAL A 100 5.32 -8.65 3.75
CA VAL A 100 6.70 -8.51 4.15
C VAL A 100 7.54 -9.69 3.66
N ALA A 101 6.93 -10.87 3.64
CA ALA A 101 7.66 -12.07 3.22
C ALA A 101 8.04 -12.04 1.75
N ALA A 102 7.25 -11.34 0.93
CA ALA A 102 7.54 -11.20 -0.50
C ALA A 102 8.53 -10.07 -0.77
N ASP A 103 8.70 -9.15 0.18
CA ASP A 103 9.62 -8.03 0.04
C ASP A 103 11.02 -8.55 0.37
N THR A 104 11.74 -8.98 -0.63
CA THR A 104 13.06 -9.58 -0.45
C THR A 104 14.08 -8.48 -0.25
N PRO A 105 14.71 -8.43 0.92
CA PRO A 105 15.80 -7.48 1.09
C PRO A 105 16.93 -7.89 0.20
N ILE A 106 17.56 -7.09 -0.23
CA ILE A 106 18.55 -7.48 -1.18
C ILE A 106 19.84 -7.84 -0.59
N ALA A 107 19.58 -8.58 -0.07
CA ALA A 107 20.25 -9.10 0.22
C ALA A 107 20.72 -9.58 0.67
N HIS A 108 20.34 -9.54 0.62
CA HIS A 108 20.52 -10.14 0.95
C HIS A 108 21.00 -10.66 0.89
N LEU A 109 21.18 -10.45 0.76
CA LEU A 109 21.45 -11.09 0.68
C LEU A 109 21.92 -11.53 0.40
N HIS A 110 22.26 -11.31 0.22
CA HIS A 110 22.64 -12.05 0.00
C HIS A 110 22.88 -12.56 -0.08
N GLY A 111 23.31 -12.34 -0.18
CA GLY A 111 23.44 -13.23 -0.22
C GLY A 111 23.39 -13.74 -0.45
N ASP A 112 23.69 -13.74 -0.67
CA ASP A 112 23.63 -14.58 -0.87
C ASP A 112 23.27 -14.88 -1.24
N HIS A 113 23.39 -14.63 -1.54
CA HIS A 113 23.28 -15.35 -1.82
C HIS A 113 22.75 -15.56 -2.02
N ALA A 114 22.93 -15.35 -2.00
CA ALA A 114 22.53 -15.93 -2.09
C ALA A 114 22.14 -16.22 -2.22
N HIS A 115 22.18 -16.02 -2.61
CA HIS A 115 22.05 -16.68 -2.75
C HIS A 115 21.40 -16.91 -2.88
N THR A 116 21.41 -16.68 -2.76
CA THR A 116 21.12 -17.22 -2.75
C THR A 116 20.66 -17.54 -2.92
N HIS A 117 20.51 -17.44 -3.06
CA HIS A 117 20.40 -18.11 -3.18
C HIS A 117 19.86 -18.42 -3.28
N GLU A 118 19.86 -18.23 -3.30
CA GLU A 118 19.50 -18.67 -3.27
C GLU A 118 18.95 -18.85 -3.15
N VAL A 119 18.92 -18.65 -3.14
CA VAL A 119 18.49 -18.85 -2.93
C VAL A 119 18.02 -18.84 -2.88
N LEU A 120 17.90 -18.67 -2.88
CA LEU A 120 17.53 -18.77 -2.80
C LEU A 120 17.05 -18.83 -2.75
N ASN A 121 17.06 -18.64 -2.84
CA ASN A 121 16.77 -18.73 -2.76
C ASN A 121 16.74 -18.97 -2.58
#